data_7a7882ca8c4317363316e15062a535d4
#
_entry.id   7a7882ca8c4317363316e15062a535d4
#
_cell.length_a   1.000
_cell.length_b   1.000
_cell.length_c   1.000
_cell.angle_alpha   90.00
_cell.angle_beta   90.00
_cell.angle_gamma   90.00
#
_symmetry.space_group_name_H-M   'P 1'
#
loop_
_entity.id
_entity.type
_entity.pdbx_description
1 polymer ?
#
loop_
_entity_poly.entity_id
_entity_poly.type
_entity_poly.pdbx_seq_one_letter_code
_entity_poly.pdbx_strand_id
1 'polypeptide(L)'
;MINSIVSNIMPKKIKIICKNLDNREFEFPIGTTLREMYDRLKINLPYPVMMATVNYKTEDLMFQVFRPKIVEFKDTSSEAGYRTYVRSLTMVLAKAVKDLFPNDVLRIEHPISHGYYCNINGRETKVSAEKIAKIKTRMKQIIADD
;
A
#
# COMPACT_ATOMS: atom_id res chain seq x y z
N MET A 1 21.40 41.57 5.43
CA MET A 1 21.32 40.95 4.09
C MET A 1 21.51 39.42 4.12
N ILE A 2 22.36 38.85 4.96
CA ILE A 2 22.59 37.39 5.04
C ILE A 2 21.38 36.62 5.59
N ASN A 3 20.63 37.16 6.56
CA ASN A 3 19.46 36.52 7.17
C ASN A 3 18.27 36.36 6.22
N SER A 4 18.15 37.20 5.18
CA SER A 4 17.03 37.06 4.22
C SER A 4 17.32 36.00 3.14
N ILE A 5 18.59 35.64 2.92
CA ILE A 5 18.99 34.61 1.97
C ILE A 5 18.83 33.21 2.63
N VAL A 6 19.13 33.10 3.93
CA VAL A 6 19.01 31.84 4.67
C VAL A 6 17.56 31.44 4.87
N SER A 7 16.62 32.39 5.03
CA SER A 7 15.18 32.11 5.13
C SER A 7 14.55 31.56 3.85
N ASN A 8 15.19 31.76 2.69
CA ASN A 8 14.74 31.23 1.39
C ASN A 8 15.25 29.82 1.09
N ILE A 9 16.15 29.27 1.90
CA ILE A 9 16.75 27.93 1.69
C ILE A 9 16.08 26.88 2.58
N MET A 10 15.34 27.29 3.61
CA MET A 10 14.62 26.31 4.44
C MET A 10 13.35 25.85 3.72
N PRO A 11 13.16 24.54 3.51
CA PRO A 11 11.94 24.03 2.91
C PRO A 11 10.74 24.45 3.76
N LYS A 12 9.73 25.05 3.10
CA LYS A 12 8.47 25.38 3.77
C LYS A 12 7.92 24.15 4.47
N LYS A 13 7.54 24.29 5.73
CA LYS A 13 6.97 23.20 6.54
C LYS A 13 5.46 23.30 6.56
N ILE A 14 4.82 22.14 6.70
CA ILE A 14 3.37 21.99 6.90
C ILE A 14 3.10 21.27 8.21
N LYS A 15 1.96 21.55 8.80
CA LYS A 15 1.47 20.92 10.02
C LYS A 15 0.61 19.72 9.69
N ILE A 16 0.92 18.58 10.30
CA ILE A 16 0.20 17.31 10.14
C ILE A 16 -0.30 16.89 11.52
N ILE A 17 -1.57 16.60 11.61
CA ILE A 17 -2.17 16.00 12.81
C ILE A 17 -2.19 14.47 12.60
N CYS A 18 -1.49 13.73 13.45
CA CYS A 18 -1.43 12.27 13.38
C CYS A 18 -2.38 11.64 14.40
N LYS A 19 -3.43 10.95 13.90
CA LYS A 19 -4.41 10.26 14.74
C LYS A 19 -3.83 9.09 15.52
N ASN A 20 -2.87 8.37 14.95
CA ASN A 20 -2.21 7.24 15.61
C ASN A 20 -1.40 7.66 16.85
N LEU A 21 -1.13 8.95 17.00
CA LEU A 21 -0.37 9.54 18.11
C LEU A 21 -1.21 10.57 18.87
N ASP A 22 -2.43 10.19 19.26
CA ASP A 22 -3.35 10.99 20.06
C ASP A 22 -3.66 12.38 19.48
N ASN A 23 -3.77 12.47 18.15
CA ASN A 23 -3.99 13.72 17.41
C ASN A 23 -2.88 14.77 17.62
N ARG A 24 -1.66 14.36 17.91
CA ARG A 24 -0.53 15.28 18.02
C ARG A 24 -0.20 15.92 16.69
N GLU A 25 0.27 17.15 16.74
CA GLU A 25 0.72 17.94 15.60
C GLU A 25 2.22 17.76 15.38
N PHE A 26 2.61 17.57 14.13
CA PHE A 26 3.99 17.42 13.69
C PHE A 26 4.25 18.32 12.48
N GLU A 27 5.50 18.77 12.33
CA GLU A 27 5.93 19.56 11.18
C GLU A 27 6.75 18.72 10.20
N PHE A 28 6.39 18.80 8.93
CA PHE A 28 7.10 18.14 7.82
C PHE A 28 7.38 19.13 6.70
N PRO A 29 8.44 18.94 5.92
CA PRO A 29 8.64 19.68 4.67
C PRO A 29 7.46 19.47 3.72
N ILE A 30 7.13 20.50 2.94
CA ILE A 30 6.12 20.37 1.87
C ILE A 30 6.56 19.29 0.88
N GLY A 31 5.61 18.42 0.48
CA GLY A 31 5.88 17.33 -0.46
C GLY A 31 6.43 16.06 0.18
N THR A 32 6.55 16.00 1.53
CA THR A 32 6.88 14.75 2.23
C THR A 32 5.82 13.70 1.94
N THR A 33 6.24 12.48 1.62
CA THR A 33 5.33 11.35 1.40
C THR A 33 4.79 10.80 2.72
N LEU A 34 3.63 10.13 2.66
CA LEU A 34 3.07 9.45 3.82
C LEU A 34 4.01 8.36 4.34
N ARG A 35 4.76 7.69 3.46
CA ARG A 35 5.77 6.69 3.84
C ARG A 35 6.87 7.32 4.70
N GLU A 36 7.46 8.42 4.25
CA GLU A 36 8.50 9.15 5.02
C GLU A 36 7.96 9.66 6.36
N MET A 37 6.69 10.11 6.41
CA MET A 37 6.05 10.52 7.66
C MET A 37 5.91 9.35 8.62
N TYR A 38 5.44 8.20 8.14
CA TYR A 38 5.30 6.97 8.93
C TYR A 38 6.62 6.55 9.55
N ASP A 39 7.68 6.47 8.74
CA ASP A 39 9.02 6.05 9.17
C ASP A 39 9.62 7.02 10.20
N ARG A 40 9.43 8.34 10.03
CA ARG A 40 9.91 9.35 10.98
C ARG A 40 9.14 9.37 12.29
N LEU A 41 7.82 9.16 12.24
CA LEU A 41 6.97 9.16 13.43
C LEU A 41 7.10 7.87 14.24
N LYS A 42 7.73 6.82 13.70
CA LYS A 42 7.92 5.51 14.33
C LYS A 42 6.61 4.94 14.91
N ILE A 43 5.54 5.04 14.12
CA ILE A 43 4.21 4.58 14.53
C ILE A 43 4.24 3.05 14.68
N ASN A 44 3.79 2.58 15.83
CA ASN A 44 3.68 1.16 16.11
C ASN A 44 2.27 0.68 15.70
N LEU A 45 2.20 -0.17 14.67
CA LEU A 45 1.00 -0.88 14.26
C LEU A 45 1.19 -2.38 14.48
N PRO A 46 0.11 -3.16 14.76
CA PRO A 46 0.18 -4.61 14.92
C PRO A 46 0.75 -5.34 13.69
N TYR A 47 0.50 -4.80 12.50
CA TYR A 47 0.93 -5.36 11.22
C TYR A 47 1.62 -4.28 10.36
N PRO A 48 2.30 -4.66 9.27
CA PRO A 48 2.88 -3.69 8.34
C PRO A 48 1.85 -2.67 7.84
N VAL A 49 2.26 -1.39 7.79
CA VAL A 49 1.41 -0.32 7.27
C VAL A 49 1.05 -0.59 5.80
N MET A 50 -0.23 -0.45 5.48
CA MET A 50 -0.75 -0.70 4.12
C MET A 50 -1.15 0.57 3.38
N MET A 51 -1.66 1.56 4.10
CA MET A 51 -2.17 2.80 3.53
C MET A 51 -2.35 3.84 4.64
N ALA A 52 -2.71 5.07 4.26
CA ALA A 52 -3.17 6.06 5.22
C ALA A 52 -4.48 6.70 4.77
N THR A 53 -5.23 7.27 5.71
CA THR A 53 -6.28 8.21 5.38
C THR A 53 -5.77 9.63 5.56
N VAL A 54 -6.04 10.49 4.58
CA VAL A 54 -5.71 11.92 4.59
C VAL A 54 -7.01 12.69 4.53
N ASN A 55 -7.36 13.40 5.60
CA ASN A 55 -8.67 14.02 5.76
C ASN A 55 -9.82 13.04 5.42
N TYR A 56 -9.74 11.82 5.98
CA TYR A 56 -10.71 10.72 5.80
C TYR A 56 -10.77 10.07 4.41
N LYS A 57 -9.93 10.49 3.44
CA LYS A 57 -9.80 9.82 2.15
C LYS A 57 -8.63 8.84 2.18
N THR A 58 -8.83 7.66 1.60
CA THR A 58 -7.79 6.64 1.43
C THR A 58 -6.76 7.13 0.42
N GLU A 59 -5.49 7.11 0.83
CA GLU A 59 -4.35 7.51 0.00
C GLU A 59 -3.25 6.44 0.09
N ASP A 60 -2.48 6.34 -0.98
CA ASP A 60 -1.28 5.52 -1.07
C ASP A 60 -0.15 6.07 -0.19
N LEU A 61 0.77 5.21 0.26
CA LEU A 61 1.90 5.64 1.07
C LEU A 61 2.89 6.56 0.35
N MET A 62 2.91 6.55 -0.99
CA MET A 62 3.71 7.46 -1.82
C MET A 62 3.03 8.82 -2.07
N PHE A 63 1.79 8.99 -1.58
CA PHE A 63 1.08 10.27 -1.67
C PHE A 63 1.86 11.37 -0.98
N GLN A 64 2.10 12.48 -1.71
CA GLN A 64 2.81 13.65 -1.21
C GLN A 64 1.84 14.66 -0.61
N VAL A 65 2.19 15.21 0.57
CA VAL A 65 1.34 16.17 1.28
C VAL A 65 1.89 17.58 1.13
N PHE A 66 1.08 18.49 0.56
CA PHE A 66 1.45 19.87 0.26
C PHE A 66 0.77 20.90 1.15
N ARG A 67 -0.19 20.51 1.98
CA ARG A 67 -0.98 21.39 2.85
C ARG A 67 -1.24 20.71 4.20
N PRO A 68 -1.56 21.46 5.25
CA PRO A 68 -1.96 20.88 6.54
C PRO A 68 -3.06 19.83 6.37
N LYS A 69 -2.89 18.68 7.01
CA LYS A 69 -3.79 17.53 6.89
C LYS A 69 -3.88 16.75 8.19
N ILE A 70 -4.99 16.03 8.35
CA ILE A 70 -5.17 15.00 9.36
C ILE A 70 -4.82 13.66 8.70
N VAL A 71 -3.89 12.91 9.28
CA VAL A 71 -3.39 11.65 8.76
C VAL A 71 -3.61 10.53 9.78
N GLU A 72 -4.04 9.37 9.30
CA GLU A 72 -4.17 8.15 10.09
C GLU A 72 -3.64 6.97 9.29
N PHE A 73 -2.58 6.34 9.77
CA PHE A 73 -1.98 5.15 9.14
C PHE A 73 -2.75 3.90 9.53
N LYS A 74 -2.90 2.99 8.58
CA LYS A 74 -3.68 1.76 8.74
C LYS A 74 -2.92 0.56 8.21
N ASP A 75 -3.03 -0.53 8.94
CA ASP A 75 -2.56 -1.86 8.57
C ASP A 75 -3.72 -2.78 8.16
N THR A 76 -3.45 -4.08 8.04
CA THR A 76 -4.45 -5.09 7.66
C THR A 76 -5.49 -5.39 8.75
N SER A 77 -5.34 -4.88 9.97
CA SER A 77 -6.37 -5.00 11.03
C SER A 77 -7.59 -4.15 10.75
N SER A 78 -7.43 -3.08 9.96
CA SER A 78 -8.52 -2.23 9.50
C SER A 78 -9.14 -2.76 8.20
N GLU A 79 -10.44 -2.58 8.02
CA GLU A 79 -11.14 -2.99 6.79
C GLU A 79 -10.53 -2.36 5.52
N ALA A 80 -10.18 -1.08 5.58
CA ALA A 80 -9.57 -0.38 4.45
C ALA A 80 -8.16 -0.92 4.13
N GLY A 81 -7.34 -1.16 5.15
CA GLY A 81 -6.01 -1.77 4.98
C GLY A 81 -6.09 -3.20 4.48
N TYR A 82 -7.02 -4.01 4.99
CA TYR A 82 -7.25 -5.36 4.48
C TYR A 82 -7.67 -5.36 3.01
N ARG A 83 -8.59 -4.49 2.60
CA ARG A 83 -8.98 -4.35 1.19
C ARG A 83 -7.80 -3.93 0.31
N THR A 84 -6.95 -3.04 0.79
CA THR A 84 -5.73 -2.62 0.08
C THR A 84 -4.77 -3.80 -0.09
N TYR A 85 -4.52 -4.55 0.98
CA TYR A 85 -3.70 -5.77 0.95
C TYR A 85 -4.22 -6.79 -0.08
N VAL A 86 -5.51 -7.09 -0.06
CA VAL A 86 -6.12 -8.04 -0.99
C VAL A 86 -5.98 -7.59 -2.44
N ARG A 87 -6.19 -6.29 -2.73
CA ARG A 87 -5.99 -5.74 -4.08
C ARG A 87 -4.54 -5.89 -4.55
N SER A 88 -3.56 -5.55 -3.72
CA SER A 88 -2.15 -5.71 -4.04
C SER A 88 -1.80 -7.17 -4.30
N LEU A 89 -2.25 -8.08 -3.44
CA LEU A 89 -2.03 -9.52 -3.61
C LEU A 89 -2.65 -10.05 -4.91
N THR A 90 -3.83 -9.56 -5.26
CA THR A 90 -4.53 -9.88 -6.51
C THR A 90 -3.72 -9.43 -7.74
N MET A 91 -3.14 -8.23 -7.70
CA MET A 91 -2.28 -7.74 -8.78
C MET A 91 -0.99 -8.55 -8.91
N VAL A 92 -0.36 -8.92 -7.79
CA VAL A 92 0.82 -9.81 -7.79
C VAL A 92 0.47 -11.18 -8.39
N LEU A 93 -0.70 -11.74 -8.05
CA LEU A 93 -1.19 -12.98 -8.66
C LEU A 93 -1.38 -12.84 -10.17
N ALA A 94 -2.04 -11.77 -10.61
CA ALA A 94 -2.27 -11.52 -12.04
C ALA A 94 -0.94 -11.36 -12.81
N LYS A 95 0.02 -10.63 -12.24
CA LYS A 95 1.36 -10.47 -12.79
C LYS A 95 2.08 -11.81 -12.89
N ALA A 96 2.07 -12.62 -11.83
CA ALA A 96 2.71 -13.93 -11.81
C ALA A 96 2.13 -14.88 -12.86
N VAL A 97 0.79 -14.90 -13.01
CA VAL A 97 0.14 -15.71 -14.05
C VAL A 97 0.52 -15.22 -15.44
N LYS A 98 0.52 -13.89 -15.66
CA LYS A 98 0.88 -13.31 -16.96
C LYS A 98 2.34 -13.60 -17.36
N ASP A 99 3.25 -13.54 -16.38
CA ASP A 99 4.69 -13.83 -16.63
C ASP A 99 4.96 -15.28 -17.02
N LEU A 100 4.28 -16.21 -16.33
CA LEU A 100 4.52 -17.65 -16.52
C LEU A 100 3.65 -18.25 -17.63
N PHE A 101 2.46 -17.73 -17.83
CA PHE A 101 1.43 -18.27 -18.72
C PHE A 101 0.75 -17.14 -19.51
N PRO A 102 1.45 -16.50 -20.46
CA PRO A 102 1.00 -15.28 -21.13
C PRO A 102 -0.31 -15.45 -21.92
N ASN A 103 -0.63 -16.67 -22.31
CA ASN A 103 -1.86 -17.01 -23.05
C ASN A 103 -3.04 -17.39 -22.13
N ASP A 104 -2.79 -17.53 -20.84
CA ASP A 104 -3.82 -17.91 -19.88
C ASP A 104 -4.60 -16.69 -19.40
N VAL A 105 -5.90 -16.90 -19.17
CA VAL A 105 -6.82 -15.89 -18.65
C VAL A 105 -7.15 -16.20 -17.20
N LEU A 106 -6.58 -15.41 -16.27
CA LEU A 106 -6.95 -15.45 -14.87
C LEU A 106 -8.27 -14.70 -14.67
N ARG A 107 -9.21 -15.32 -13.98
CA ARG A 107 -10.44 -14.68 -13.49
C ARG A 107 -10.53 -14.83 -11.98
N ILE A 108 -10.73 -13.71 -11.30
CA ILE A 108 -11.00 -13.64 -9.87
C ILE A 108 -12.49 -13.40 -9.75
N GLU A 109 -13.21 -14.36 -9.18
CA GLU A 109 -14.67 -14.33 -9.20
C GLU A 109 -15.21 -13.81 -7.86
N HIS A 110 -15.63 -14.69 -6.97
CA HIS A 110 -16.34 -14.31 -5.75
C HIS A 110 -15.53 -14.67 -4.50
N PRO A 111 -15.74 -13.96 -3.40
CA PRO A 111 -15.11 -14.32 -2.13
C PRO A 111 -15.66 -15.65 -1.61
N ILE A 112 -14.76 -16.49 -1.07
CA ILE A 112 -15.10 -17.73 -0.35
C ILE A 112 -14.36 -17.70 0.97
N SER A 113 -15.10 -17.66 2.08
CA SER A 113 -14.52 -17.58 3.42
C SER A 113 -13.50 -16.42 3.53
N HIS A 114 -12.24 -16.72 3.79
CA HIS A 114 -11.15 -15.73 3.89
C HIS A 114 -10.33 -15.56 2.62
N GLY A 115 -10.84 -16.01 1.46
CA GLY A 115 -10.14 -15.94 0.17
C GLY A 115 -11.06 -15.62 -0.98
N TYR A 116 -10.54 -15.86 -2.20
CA TYR A 116 -11.27 -15.66 -3.44
C TYR A 116 -11.23 -16.92 -4.30
N TYR A 117 -12.36 -17.25 -4.90
CA TYR A 117 -12.37 -18.26 -5.95
C TYR A 117 -11.74 -17.65 -7.21
N CYS A 118 -10.70 -18.33 -7.69
CA CYS A 118 -10.01 -17.94 -8.92
C CYS A 118 -10.01 -19.12 -9.89
N ASN A 119 -10.17 -18.85 -11.17
CA ASN A 119 -9.97 -19.84 -12.22
C ASN A 119 -9.00 -19.33 -13.29
N ILE A 120 -8.37 -20.26 -13.99
CA ILE A 120 -7.50 -20.00 -15.13
C ILE A 120 -8.10 -20.75 -16.32
N ASN A 121 -8.40 -19.99 -17.39
CA ASN A 121 -9.00 -20.53 -18.62
C ASN A 121 -10.40 -21.15 -18.45
N GLY A 122 -11.17 -20.70 -17.47
CA GLY A 122 -12.57 -21.11 -17.23
C GLY A 122 -12.73 -22.11 -16.08
N ARG A 123 -13.97 -22.28 -15.63
CA ARG A 123 -14.31 -23.04 -14.41
C ARG A 123 -14.08 -24.54 -14.54
N GLU A 124 -14.16 -25.07 -15.75
CA GLU A 124 -13.99 -26.51 -16.02
C GLU A 124 -12.52 -26.93 -16.08
N THR A 125 -11.60 -25.95 -16.20
CA THR A 125 -10.17 -26.22 -16.29
C THR A 125 -9.58 -26.43 -14.90
N LYS A 126 -9.19 -27.67 -14.59
CA LYS A 126 -8.47 -27.97 -13.34
C LYS A 126 -7.05 -27.43 -13.40
N VAL A 127 -6.68 -26.59 -12.45
CA VAL A 127 -5.31 -26.10 -12.31
C VAL A 127 -4.49 -27.15 -11.56
N SER A 128 -3.38 -27.63 -12.18
CA SER A 128 -2.52 -28.64 -11.54
C SER A 128 -1.77 -28.06 -10.32
N ALA A 129 -1.46 -28.94 -9.37
CA ALA A 129 -0.67 -28.57 -8.19
C ALA A 129 0.70 -27.98 -8.56
N GLU A 130 1.34 -28.51 -9.62
CA GLU A 130 2.60 -27.99 -10.16
C GLU A 130 2.46 -26.54 -10.65
N LYS A 131 1.39 -26.24 -11.39
CA LYS A 131 1.10 -24.89 -11.89
C LYS A 131 0.90 -23.91 -10.72
N ILE A 132 0.16 -24.33 -9.70
CA ILE A 132 -0.04 -23.52 -8.47
C ILE A 132 1.31 -23.26 -7.78
N ALA A 133 2.18 -24.26 -7.67
CA ALA A 133 3.48 -24.11 -7.04
C ALA A 133 4.37 -23.09 -7.80
N LYS A 134 4.41 -23.17 -9.14
CA LYS A 134 5.13 -22.19 -9.99
C LYS A 134 4.60 -20.76 -9.78
N ILE A 135 3.29 -20.58 -9.78
CA ILE A 135 2.66 -19.27 -9.54
C ILE A 135 3.04 -18.73 -8.16
N LYS A 136 2.94 -19.53 -7.09
CA LYS A 136 3.33 -19.13 -5.73
C LYS A 136 4.80 -18.70 -5.66
N THR A 137 5.70 -19.44 -6.31
CA THR A 137 7.12 -19.10 -6.35
C THR A 137 7.34 -17.77 -7.06
N ARG A 138 6.69 -17.55 -8.20
CA ARG A 138 6.79 -16.29 -8.94
C ARG A 138 6.23 -15.11 -8.16
N MET A 139 5.11 -15.28 -7.47
CA MET A 139 4.54 -14.24 -6.59
C MET A 139 5.54 -13.81 -5.52
N LYS A 140 6.21 -14.78 -4.86
CA LYS A 140 7.25 -14.47 -3.86
C LYS A 140 8.42 -13.69 -4.44
N GLN A 141 8.84 -14.02 -5.67
CA GLN A 141 9.89 -13.29 -6.37
C GLN A 141 9.45 -11.84 -6.65
N ILE A 142 8.25 -11.64 -7.20
CA ILE A 142 7.72 -10.29 -7.48
C ILE A 142 7.70 -9.42 -6.21
N ILE A 143 7.30 -10.00 -5.07
CA ILE A 143 7.28 -9.28 -3.78
C ILE A 143 8.70 -8.97 -3.27
N ALA A 144 9.67 -9.83 -3.55
CA ALA A 144 11.05 -9.64 -3.12
C ALA A 144 11.82 -8.63 -3.98
N ASP A 145 11.40 -8.44 -5.21
CA ASP A 145 12.01 -7.53 -6.20
C ASP A 145 11.48 -6.07 -6.08
N ASP A 146 10.47 -5.82 -5.22
CA ASP A 146 9.85 -4.51 -4.96
C ASP A 146 10.55 -3.82 -3.75
#